data_fdbd92842eae166809b0f5806a0dde83
#
_entry.id   fdbd92842eae166809b0f5806a0dde83
#
_cell.length_a   1.000
_cell.length_b   1.000
_cell.length_c   1.000
_cell.angle_alpha   90.00
_cell.angle_beta   90.00
_cell.angle_gamma   90.00
#
_symmetry.space_group_name_H-M   'P 1'
#
loop_
_entity.id
_entity.type
_entity.pdbx_description
1 polymer ?
#
loop_
_entity_poly.entity_id
_entity_poly.type
_entity_poly.pdbx_seq_one_letter_code
_entity_poly.pdbx_strand_id
1 'polypeptide(L)'
;RAEFPKTNSTEYIKTLVKRSATIGANSTILCGIVIGKYSFIGAGSVVVKDVPDFALIVGNPGKIIGWVDEKGDRLIFKKDGTSECKRFFYKDNEVTLMEDL
;
A
#
# COMPACT_ATOMS: atom_id res chain seq x y z
N ARG A 1 27.10 11.03 -8.57
CA ARG A 1 26.62 11.34 -8.43
C ARG A 1 26.19 11.90 -8.76
N ALA A 2 26.04 12.05 -9.01
CA ALA A 2 25.49 12.70 -9.22
C ALA A 2 25.05 13.35 -9.01
N GLU A 3 25.10 13.66 -9.07
CA GLU A 3 24.52 14.32 -8.81
C GLU A 3 23.64 14.55 -9.15
N PHE A 4 23.18 14.39 -8.88
CA PHE A 4 22.17 14.60 -8.92
C PHE A 4 21.83 15.64 -9.16
N PRO A 5 21.57 15.92 -9.61
CA PRO A 5 21.28 16.93 -9.83
C PRO A 5 20.78 17.71 -9.21
N LYS A 6 21.06 18.12 -9.21
CA LYS A 6 20.69 18.64 -8.61
C LYS A 6 19.73 19.15 -8.59
N THR A 7 19.27 18.49 -8.43
CA THR A 7 18.05 18.89 -8.08
C THR A 7 18.05 20.01 -7.22
N ASN A 8 17.23 20.87 -7.40
CA ASN A 8 17.01 21.84 -6.46
C ASN A 8 16.31 21.31 -5.33
N SER A 9 16.65 21.65 -4.14
CA SER A 9 15.98 21.18 -2.97
C SER A 9 14.53 21.57 -2.94
N THR A 10 14.16 22.63 -3.63
CA THR A 10 12.77 23.04 -3.64
C THR A 10 11.89 22.09 -4.41
N GLU A 11 12.47 21.20 -5.17
CA GLU A 11 11.69 20.26 -5.94
C GLU A 11 11.74 18.86 -5.39
N TYR A 12 12.19 18.74 -4.17
CA TYR A 12 12.28 17.47 -3.52
C TYR A 12 10.89 16.88 -3.32
N ILE A 13 10.67 15.65 -3.76
CA ILE A 13 9.40 14.97 -3.63
C ILE A 13 9.54 13.87 -2.60
N LYS A 14 8.73 13.93 -1.56
CA LYS A 14 8.82 12.97 -0.47
C LYS A 14 7.93 11.77 -0.71
N THR A 15 8.39 10.61 -0.25
CA THR A 15 7.56 9.42 -0.17
C THR A 15 6.94 9.41 1.21
N LEU A 16 5.63 9.19 1.26
CA LEU A 16 4.91 9.15 2.53
C LEU A 16 4.52 7.72 2.84
N VAL A 17 5.00 7.21 3.97
CA VAL A 17 4.62 5.87 4.43
C VAL A 17 3.71 6.05 5.62
N LYS A 18 2.46 5.64 5.50
CA LYS A 18 1.50 5.84 6.56
C LYS A 18 1.64 4.77 7.64
N ARG A 19 0.87 4.99 8.72
CA ARG A 19 0.97 4.19 9.92
C ARG A 19 0.86 2.70 9.65
N SER A 20 1.74 1.94 10.29
CA SER A 20 1.69 0.48 10.35
C SER A 20 1.76 -0.21 8.98
N ALA A 21 2.24 0.47 7.96
CA ALA A 21 2.54 -0.19 6.70
C ALA A 21 3.76 -1.08 6.89
N THR A 22 3.76 -2.25 6.27
CA THR A 22 4.88 -3.19 6.31
C THR A 22 5.55 -3.20 4.95
N ILE A 23 6.85 -2.97 4.93
CA ILE A 23 7.60 -2.98 3.67
C ILE A 23 8.62 -4.11 3.74
N GLY A 24 8.46 -5.08 2.89
CA GLY A 24 9.34 -6.25 2.87
C GLY A 24 10.75 -5.92 2.44
N ALA A 25 11.67 -6.81 2.77
CA ALA A 25 13.09 -6.62 2.48
C ALA A 25 13.33 -6.52 0.97
N ASN A 26 14.28 -5.68 0.62
CA ASN A 26 14.69 -5.50 -0.78
C ASN A 26 13.59 -4.97 -1.69
N SER A 27 12.59 -4.32 -1.12
CA SER A 27 11.56 -3.64 -1.91
C SER A 27 12.09 -2.31 -2.41
N THR A 28 11.63 -1.90 -3.57
CA THR A 28 11.97 -0.61 -4.15
C THR A 28 10.70 0.23 -4.22
N ILE A 29 10.75 1.44 -3.65
CA ILE A 29 9.59 2.33 -3.61
C ILE A 29 9.95 3.58 -4.40
N LEU A 30 9.17 3.87 -5.42
CA LEU A 30 9.39 5.06 -6.22
C LEU A 30 9.15 6.31 -5.37
N CYS A 31 9.95 7.35 -5.59
CA CYS A 31 9.78 8.60 -4.84
C CYS A 31 8.43 9.23 -5.12
N GLY A 32 7.89 9.89 -4.11
CA GLY A 32 6.71 10.72 -4.29
C GLY A 32 5.38 9.99 -4.20
N ILE A 33 5.39 8.69 -3.90
CA ILE A 33 4.14 7.97 -3.78
C ILE A 33 3.74 7.85 -2.32
N VAL A 34 2.49 7.45 -2.10
CA VAL A 34 1.93 7.28 -0.78
C VAL A 34 1.73 5.79 -0.54
N ILE A 35 2.27 5.29 0.56
CA ILE A 35 2.07 3.91 0.98
C ILE A 35 1.00 3.93 2.07
N GLY A 36 -0.15 3.34 1.80
CA GLY A 36 -1.32 3.41 2.66
C GLY A 36 -1.12 2.72 4.01
N LYS A 37 -1.95 3.10 4.97
CA LYS A 37 -1.84 2.55 6.32
C LYS A 37 -2.19 1.07 6.31
N TYR A 38 -1.50 0.31 7.11
CA TYR A 38 -1.67 -1.14 7.24
C TYR A 38 -1.47 -1.91 5.95
N SER A 39 -0.95 -1.28 4.89
CA SER A 39 -0.66 -2.01 3.66
C SER A 39 0.54 -2.92 3.89
N PHE A 40 0.68 -3.91 3.02
CA PHE A 40 1.75 -4.89 3.14
C PHE A 40 2.43 -5.01 1.78
N ILE A 41 3.70 -4.63 1.74
CA ILE A 41 4.50 -4.72 0.52
C ILE A 41 5.38 -5.95 0.64
N GLY A 42 5.18 -6.93 -0.23
CA GLY A 42 5.96 -8.16 -0.19
C GLY A 42 7.42 -7.92 -0.53
N ALA A 43 8.28 -8.81 -0.05
CA ALA A 43 9.72 -8.67 -0.27
C ALA A 43 10.04 -8.65 -1.76
N GLY A 44 11.01 -7.82 -2.14
CA GLY A 44 11.45 -7.73 -3.52
C GLY A 44 10.50 -7.03 -4.47
N SER A 45 9.42 -6.43 -3.97
CA SER A 45 8.46 -5.75 -4.83
C SER A 45 8.99 -4.41 -5.31
N VAL A 46 8.51 -3.98 -6.46
CA VAL A 46 8.87 -2.66 -7.01
C VAL A 46 7.57 -1.86 -7.10
N VAL A 47 7.42 -0.88 -6.21
CA VAL A 47 6.19 -0.11 -6.07
C VAL A 47 6.32 1.19 -6.84
N VAL A 48 5.49 1.38 -7.84
CA VAL A 48 5.59 2.51 -8.77
C VAL A 48 4.39 3.44 -8.73
N LYS A 49 3.39 3.15 -7.93
CA LYS A 49 2.24 4.05 -7.75
C LYS A 49 1.69 3.92 -6.34
N ASP A 50 0.83 4.84 -5.97
CA ASP A 50 0.27 4.89 -4.63
C ASP A 50 -0.36 3.57 -4.24
N VAL A 51 -0.22 3.21 -2.98
CA VAL A 51 -0.75 1.97 -2.43
C VAL A 51 -1.91 2.30 -1.51
N PRO A 52 -3.09 1.75 -1.77
CA PRO A 52 -4.25 1.99 -0.90
C PRO A 52 -4.04 1.40 0.50
N ASP A 53 -4.79 1.92 1.45
CA ASP A 53 -4.80 1.35 2.79
C ASP A 53 -5.18 -0.13 2.73
N PHE A 54 -4.55 -0.94 3.54
CA PHE A 54 -4.82 -2.38 3.68
C PHE A 54 -4.49 -3.20 2.43
N ALA A 55 -3.82 -2.62 1.44
CA ALA A 55 -3.52 -3.37 0.21
C ALA A 55 -2.32 -4.29 0.41
N LEU A 56 -2.38 -5.44 -0.25
CA LEU A 56 -1.26 -6.37 -0.31
C LEU A 56 -0.65 -6.28 -1.70
N ILE A 57 0.61 -5.84 -1.76
CA ILE A 57 1.32 -5.59 -3.02
C ILE A 57 2.45 -6.57 -3.18
N VAL A 58 2.56 -7.16 -4.36
CA VAL A 58 3.64 -8.09 -4.66
C VAL A 58 4.08 -7.91 -6.10
N GLY A 59 5.35 -8.06 -6.34
CA GLY A 59 5.88 -8.22 -7.70
C GLY A 59 6.63 -7.02 -8.25
N ASN A 60 7.06 -7.18 -9.49
CA ASN A 60 7.76 -6.13 -10.23
C ASN A 60 7.19 -6.08 -11.65
N PRO A 61 6.38 -5.06 -11.99
CA PRO A 61 5.93 -3.99 -11.11
C PRO A 61 4.96 -4.53 -10.06
N GLY A 62 4.88 -3.86 -8.93
CA GLY A 62 4.03 -4.30 -7.84
C GLY A 62 2.56 -4.16 -8.20
N LYS A 63 1.78 -5.16 -7.85
CA LYS A 63 0.34 -5.16 -8.10
C LYS A 63 -0.40 -5.56 -6.85
N ILE A 64 -1.63 -5.06 -6.73
CA ILE A 64 -2.49 -5.45 -5.63
C ILE A 64 -2.95 -6.88 -5.89
N ILE A 65 -2.60 -7.80 -4.99
CA ILE A 65 -3.02 -9.18 -5.11
C ILE A 65 -4.03 -9.56 -4.04
N GLY A 66 -4.38 -8.62 -3.18
CA GLY A 66 -5.36 -8.86 -2.14
C GLY A 66 -5.31 -7.76 -1.11
N TRP A 67 -5.92 -8.03 0.02
CA TRP A 67 -6.08 -7.05 1.10
C TRP A 67 -5.82 -7.74 2.42
N VAL A 68 -5.34 -6.97 3.39
CA VAL A 68 -4.98 -7.52 4.70
C VAL A 68 -5.61 -6.67 5.80
N ASP A 69 -5.75 -7.27 6.98
CA ASP A 69 -6.24 -6.53 8.14
C ASP A 69 -5.05 -5.93 8.91
N GLU A 70 -5.32 -5.38 10.08
CA GLU A 70 -4.29 -4.70 10.87
C GLU A 70 -3.18 -5.65 11.32
N LYS A 71 -3.45 -6.94 11.33
CA LYS A 71 -2.46 -7.93 11.74
C LYS A 71 -1.71 -8.54 10.56
N GLY A 72 -2.09 -8.17 9.35
CA GLY A 72 -1.48 -8.73 8.15
C GLY A 72 -2.15 -9.99 7.65
N ASP A 73 -3.29 -10.37 8.20
CA ASP A 73 -4.03 -11.53 7.73
C ASP A 73 -4.85 -11.20 6.49
N ARG A 74 -4.91 -12.13 5.54
CA ARG A 74 -5.64 -11.89 4.30
C ARG A 74 -7.13 -11.74 4.58
N LEU A 75 -7.72 -10.75 3.91
CA LEU A 75 -9.15 -10.52 3.98
C LEU A 75 -9.83 -11.23 2.82
N ILE A 76 -11.02 -11.77 3.09
CA ILE A 76 -11.85 -12.42 2.08
C ILE A 76 -13.16 -11.65 2.04
N PHE A 77 -13.56 -11.22 0.84
CA PHE A 77 -14.76 -10.39 0.68
C PHE A 77 -15.87 -11.16 0.00
N LYS A 78 -17.10 -10.89 0.44
CA LYS A 78 -18.29 -11.43 -0.19
C LYS A 78 -18.65 -10.57 -1.38
N LYS A 79 -19.62 -11.03 -2.18
CA LYS A 79 -20.03 -10.28 -3.37
C LYS A 79 -20.55 -8.90 -3.05
N ASP A 80 -21.14 -8.70 -1.86
CA ASP A 80 -21.66 -7.41 -1.47
C ASP A 80 -20.58 -6.45 -0.97
N GLY A 81 -19.32 -6.88 -0.94
CA GLY A 81 -18.22 -6.05 -0.50
C GLY A 81 -17.86 -6.18 0.97
N THR A 82 -18.66 -6.91 1.76
CA THR A 82 -18.39 -7.09 3.18
C THR A 82 -17.36 -8.20 3.38
N SER A 83 -16.36 -7.98 4.24
CA SER A 83 -15.39 -9.03 4.55
C SER A 83 -16.07 -10.13 5.35
N GLU A 84 -15.50 -11.34 5.28
CA GLU A 84 -16.04 -12.46 6.05
C GLU A 84 -15.98 -12.22 7.54
N CYS A 85 -14.98 -11.47 8.01
CA CYS A 85 -14.89 -11.12 9.42
C CYS A 85 -15.82 -9.96 9.81
N LYS A 86 -16.54 -9.40 8.84
CA LYS A 86 -17.55 -8.37 9.04
C LYS A 86 -17.00 -7.04 9.54
N ARG A 87 -15.70 -6.81 9.42
CA ARG A 87 -15.10 -5.57 9.89
C ARG A 87 -14.71 -4.62 8.77
N PHE A 88 -14.63 -5.10 7.52
CA PHE A 88 -14.13 -4.32 6.39
C PHE A 88 -15.11 -4.33 5.25
N PHE A 89 -15.05 -3.28 4.43
CA PHE A 89 -15.88 -3.15 3.24
C PHE A 89 -15.00 -2.80 2.04
N TYR A 90 -15.17 -3.53 0.95
CA TYR A 90 -14.45 -3.31 -0.29
C TYR A 90 -15.35 -2.65 -1.31
N LYS A 91 -14.89 -1.56 -1.90
CA LYS A 91 -15.60 -0.90 -2.99
C LYS A 91 -14.60 -0.10 -3.81
N ASP A 92 -14.70 -0.20 -5.13
CA ASP A 92 -13.91 0.62 -6.06
C ASP A 92 -12.40 0.56 -5.77
N ASN A 93 -11.90 -0.65 -5.55
CA ASN A 93 -10.47 -0.88 -5.28
C ASN A 93 -9.98 -0.22 -4.00
N GLU A 94 -10.87 -0.04 -3.04
CA GLU A 94 -10.50 0.47 -1.73
C GLU A 94 -11.15 -0.35 -0.64
N VAL A 95 -10.43 -0.51 0.47
CA VAL A 95 -10.93 -1.22 1.65
C VAL A 95 -11.02 -0.25 2.79
N THR A 96 -12.15 -0.25 3.47
CA THR A 96 -12.41 0.66 4.59
C THR A 96 -12.93 -0.16 5.76
N LEU A 97 -12.57 0.25 6.98
CA LEU A 97 -13.15 -0.34 8.17
C LEU A 97 -14.64 0.03 8.20
N MET A 98 -15.48 -0.95 8.53
CA MET A 98 -16.92 -0.70 8.58
C MET A 98 -17.28 0.42 9.53
N GLU A 99 -16.54 0.54 10.62
CA GLU A 99 -16.82 1.60 11.62
C GLU A 99 -16.52 2.99 11.08
N ASP A 100 -15.80 3.11 9.99
CA ASP A 100 -15.45 4.40 9.39
C ASP A 100 -16.36 4.79 8.23
N LEU A 101 -17.41 4.02 7.98
CA LEU A 101 -18.32 4.33 6.88
C LEU A 101 -19.41 5.32 7.29
#